data_fbf6c4eccea3895c48e9dc6348580b67
#
_entry.id   fbf6c4eccea3895c48e9dc6348580b67
#
_cell.length_a   1.000
_cell.length_b   1.000
_cell.length_c   1.000
_cell.angle_alpha   90.00
_cell.angle_beta   90.00
_cell.angle_gamma   90.00
#
_symmetry.space_group_name_H-M   'P 1'
#
loop_
_entity.id
_entity.type
_entity.pdbx_description
1 polymer ?
#
loop_
_entity_poly.entity_id
_entity_poly.type
_entity_poly.pdbx_seq_one_letter_code
_entity_poly.pdbx_strand_id
1 'polypeptide(L)'
;MKIIFCSVENGIISIGFRKMASFVKEIHPNIEVCYVTPSNMYSRIDAVVNFGNANNEMPTEDIQVIAKYLATADVVCYSSMTPFADLTKKIVKSTRKINPKTYMVWGGIHPSVFPEDAIKFVDAICVGE
;
A
#
# COMPACT_ATOMS: atom_id res chain seq x y z
N MET A 1 1.70 19.06 -7.98
CA MET A 1 1.40 17.61 -8.05
C MET A 1 1.47 17.01 -6.66
N LYS A 2 0.43 16.34 -6.23
CA LYS A 2 0.37 15.66 -4.95
C LYS A 2 0.74 14.18 -5.11
N ILE A 3 1.76 13.74 -4.36
CA ILE A 3 2.24 12.35 -4.35
C ILE A 3 2.06 11.78 -2.96
N ILE A 4 1.41 10.61 -2.87
CA ILE A 4 1.27 9.86 -1.61
C ILE A 4 1.98 8.52 -1.74
N PHE A 5 2.87 8.22 -0.82
CA PHE A 5 3.46 6.90 -0.62
C PHE A 5 2.65 6.13 0.40
N CYS A 6 2.17 4.95 0.03
CA CYS A 6 1.28 4.12 0.85
C CYS A 6 1.90 2.73 1.05
N SER A 7 2.34 2.43 2.26
CA SER A 7 2.77 1.08 2.64
C SER A 7 1.60 0.29 3.20
N VAL A 8 1.29 -0.84 2.59
CA VAL A 8 0.23 -1.76 3.04
C VAL A 8 0.89 -3.01 3.60
N GLU A 9 1.22 -2.95 4.87
CA GLU A 9 1.89 -4.04 5.58
C GLU A 9 1.87 -3.78 7.09
N ASN A 10 2.40 -4.74 7.85
CA ASN A 10 2.41 -4.65 9.30
C ASN A 10 3.57 -3.81 9.81
N GLY A 11 3.24 -2.65 10.35
CA GLY A 11 4.20 -1.76 10.96
C GLY A 11 4.98 -0.92 9.96
N ILE A 12 6.04 -0.31 10.45
CA ILE A 12 6.87 0.67 9.73
C ILE A 12 8.24 0.09 9.35
N ILE A 13 8.34 -1.23 9.25
CA ILE A 13 9.62 -1.93 9.09
C ILE A 13 10.13 -1.99 7.66
N SER A 14 9.33 -1.60 6.68
CA SER A 14 9.73 -1.62 5.27
C SER A 14 10.85 -0.59 4.99
N ILE A 15 12.07 -1.05 5.02
CA ILE A 15 13.26 -0.21 4.81
C ILE A 15 13.30 0.31 3.38
N GLY A 16 13.04 -0.53 2.40
CA GLY A 16 13.04 -0.16 0.98
C GLY A 16 12.03 0.94 0.68
N PHE A 17 10.81 0.79 1.17
CA PHE A 17 9.76 1.80 1.05
C PHE A 17 10.18 3.15 1.67
N ARG A 18 10.72 3.11 2.87
CA ARG A 18 11.18 4.32 3.58
C ARG A 18 12.32 5.02 2.86
N LYS A 19 13.29 4.27 2.34
CA LYS A 19 14.38 4.81 1.53
C LYS A 19 13.88 5.48 0.26
N MET A 20 12.95 4.82 -0.45
CA MET A 20 12.36 5.38 -1.66
C MET A 20 11.58 6.67 -1.37
N ALA A 21 10.75 6.67 -0.33
CA ALA A 21 10.01 7.86 0.07
C ALA A 21 10.94 9.01 0.46
N SER A 22 12.02 8.72 1.20
CA SER A 22 13.02 9.73 1.57
C SER A 22 13.74 10.30 0.33
N PHE A 23 14.13 9.45 -0.61
CA PHE A 23 14.77 9.88 -1.85
C PHE A 23 13.85 10.79 -2.68
N VAL A 24 12.59 10.39 -2.85
CA VAL A 24 11.62 11.20 -3.61
C VAL A 24 11.35 12.53 -2.90
N LYS A 25 11.35 12.54 -1.57
CA LYS A 25 11.16 13.77 -0.78
C LYS A 25 12.25 14.82 -1.00
N GLU A 26 13.47 14.42 -1.34
CA GLU A 26 14.54 15.35 -1.70
C GLU A 26 14.23 16.12 -2.99
N ILE A 27 13.51 15.48 -3.91
CA ILE A 27 13.13 16.06 -5.21
C ILE A 27 11.76 16.75 -5.13
N HIS A 28 10.83 16.16 -4.37
CA HIS A 28 9.47 16.63 -4.16
C HIS A 28 9.19 16.76 -2.65
N PRO A 29 9.50 17.91 -2.02
CA PRO A 29 9.40 18.04 -0.56
C PRO A 29 8.00 17.82 0.03
N ASN A 30 6.97 17.98 -0.78
CA ASN A 30 5.56 17.93 -0.34
C ASN A 30 4.92 16.53 -0.48
N ILE A 31 5.72 15.46 -0.58
CA ILE A 31 5.15 14.12 -0.56
C ILE A 31 4.57 13.80 0.80
N GLU A 32 3.50 13.02 0.79
CA GLU A 32 2.91 12.45 2.00
C GLU A 32 3.23 10.95 2.08
N VAL A 33 3.36 10.44 3.30
CA VAL A 33 3.62 9.02 3.55
C VAL A 33 2.57 8.50 4.50
N CYS A 34 1.91 7.42 4.15
CA CYS A 34 0.97 6.73 5.03
C CYS A 34 1.30 5.24 5.16
N TYR A 35 0.98 4.70 6.33
CA TYR A 35 1.11 3.29 6.64
C TYR A 35 -0.28 2.73 6.92
N VAL A 36 -0.67 1.73 6.15
CA VAL A 36 -1.93 1.03 6.30
C VAL A 36 -1.63 -0.32 6.93
N THR A 37 -2.01 -0.47 8.20
CA THR A 37 -1.83 -1.71 8.94
C THR A 37 -3.19 -2.34 9.24
N PRO A 38 -3.40 -3.63 8.93
CA PRO A 38 -4.61 -4.33 9.35
C PRO A 38 -4.76 -4.30 10.87
N SER A 39 -5.97 -4.08 11.35
CA SER A 39 -6.30 -3.72 12.73
C SER A 39 -5.89 -4.71 13.83
N ASN A 40 -5.56 -5.95 13.49
CA ASN A 40 -5.35 -7.03 14.46
C ASN A 40 -3.89 -7.31 14.82
N MET A 41 -2.95 -6.46 14.40
CA MET A 41 -1.54 -6.79 14.50
C MET A 41 -0.77 -6.13 15.64
N TYR A 42 -1.41 -5.32 16.45
CA TYR A 42 -0.74 -4.71 17.60
C TYR A 42 -0.82 -5.57 18.87
N SER A 43 -1.62 -6.62 18.87
CA SER A 43 -1.66 -7.56 19.98
C SER A 43 -0.63 -8.67 19.77
N ARG A 44 0.41 -8.67 20.57
CA ARG A 44 1.37 -9.81 20.64
C ARG A 44 0.65 -11.13 20.96
N ILE A 45 -0.47 -11.06 21.63
CA ILE A 45 -1.30 -12.21 21.99
C ILE A 45 -1.98 -12.76 20.74
N ASP A 46 -2.54 -11.91 19.89
CA ASP A 46 -3.15 -12.35 18.62
C ASP A 46 -2.13 -12.97 17.67
N ALA A 47 -0.92 -12.44 17.62
CA ALA A 47 0.16 -13.03 16.82
C ALA A 47 0.57 -14.43 17.32
N VAL A 48 0.47 -14.71 18.61
CA VAL A 48 0.83 -16.01 19.21
C VAL A 48 -0.35 -17.00 19.13
N VAL A 49 -1.58 -16.53 19.32
CA VAL A 49 -2.79 -17.38 19.33
C VAL A 49 -3.28 -17.71 17.92
N ASN A 50 -3.11 -16.80 16.97
CA ASN A 50 -3.49 -16.99 15.57
C ASN A 50 -2.33 -17.41 14.67
N PHE A 51 -1.48 -18.29 15.13
CA PHE A 51 -0.33 -18.83 14.41
C PHE A 51 -0.72 -19.26 12.98
N GLY A 52 -0.35 -18.47 11.97
CA GLY A 52 -0.62 -18.75 10.57
C GLY A 52 -1.96 -18.25 10.02
N ASN A 53 -2.84 -17.69 10.84
CA ASN A 53 -4.11 -17.06 10.45
C ASN A 53 -4.07 -15.55 10.72
N ALA A 54 -3.00 -14.88 10.30
CA ALA A 54 -2.99 -13.43 10.29
C ALA A 54 -4.15 -12.98 9.38
N ASN A 55 -5.24 -12.52 10.00
CA ASN A 55 -6.34 -11.93 9.26
C ASN A 55 -5.88 -10.56 8.72
N ASN A 56 -5.37 -10.56 7.50
CA ASN A 56 -4.96 -9.35 6.79
C ASN A 56 -6.17 -8.62 6.18
N GLU A 57 -7.37 -8.92 6.67
CA GLU A 57 -8.59 -8.28 6.24
C GLU A 57 -8.81 -6.97 7.03
N MET A 58 -9.41 -6.03 6.34
CA MET A 58 -9.77 -4.74 6.90
C MET A 58 -11.26 -4.49 6.65
N PRO A 59 -12.00 -3.88 7.60
CA PRO A 59 -13.38 -3.50 7.36
C PRO A 59 -13.53 -2.61 6.14
N THR A 60 -14.62 -2.80 5.40
CA THR A 60 -14.90 -2.02 4.18
C THR A 60 -14.94 -0.52 4.44
N GLU A 61 -15.45 -0.10 5.61
CA GLU A 61 -15.51 1.31 6.02
C GLU A 61 -14.10 1.91 6.12
N ASP A 62 -13.15 1.18 6.69
CA ASP A 62 -11.75 1.62 6.82
C ASP A 62 -11.08 1.72 5.45
N ILE A 63 -11.31 0.74 4.56
CA ILE A 63 -10.83 0.79 3.18
C ILE A 63 -11.37 2.02 2.46
N GLN A 64 -12.65 2.39 2.66
CA GLN A 64 -13.24 3.57 2.03
C GLN A 64 -12.61 4.87 2.55
N VAL A 65 -12.32 4.97 3.84
CA VAL A 65 -11.63 6.14 4.43
C VAL A 65 -10.24 6.31 3.82
N ILE A 66 -9.47 5.21 3.75
CA ILE A 66 -8.14 5.20 3.15
C ILE A 66 -8.21 5.57 1.66
N ALA A 67 -9.12 4.96 0.93
CA ALA A 67 -9.29 5.22 -0.51
C ALA A 67 -9.66 6.68 -0.79
N LYS A 68 -10.51 7.29 0.02
CA LYS A 68 -10.85 8.72 -0.09
C LYS A 68 -9.62 9.61 0.09
N TYR A 69 -8.79 9.30 1.07
CA TYR A 69 -7.53 10.01 1.30
C TYR A 69 -6.58 9.86 0.11
N LEU A 70 -6.34 8.63 -0.35
CA LEU A 70 -5.45 8.36 -1.47
C LEU A 70 -5.95 8.97 -2.79
N ALA A 71 -7.26 9.01 -2.99
CA ALA A 71 -7.88 9.61 -4.17
C ALA A 71 -7.68 11.13 -4.28
N THR A 72 -7.19 11.80 -3.24
CA THR A 72 -6.79 13.21 -3.29
C THR A 72 -5.46 13.44 -4.00
N ALA A 73 -4.69 12.39 -4.24
CA ALA A 73 -3.38 12.48 -4.88
C ALA A 73 -3.47 12.39 -6.41
N ASP A 74 -2.49 13.00 -7.07
CA ASP A 74 -2.25 12.81 -8.49
C ASP A 74 -1.54 11.48 -8.76
N VAL A 75 -0.62 11.11 -7.86
CA VAL A 75 0.14 9.85 -7.90
C VAL A 75 0.10 9.17 -6.55
N VAL A 76 -0.21 7.87 -6.54
CA VAL A 76 -0.09 7.01 -5.35
C VAL A 76 0.91 5.89 -5.63
N CYS A 77 1.91 5.79 -4.76
CA CYS A 77 2.92 4.74 -4.80
C CYS A 77 2.64 3.72 -3.69
N TYR A 78 2.08 2.58 -4.06
CA TYR A 78 1.82 1.48 -3.13
C TYR A 78 3.06 0.61 -2.94
N SER A 79 3.24 0.09 -1.74
CA SER A 79 4.23 -0.95 -1.43
C SER A 79 3.61 -2.01 -0.56
N SER A 80 3.76 -3.27 -0.92
CA SER A 80 3.29 -4.39 -0.10
C SER A 80 4.02 -5.69 -0.38
N MET A 81 4.01 -6.55 0.63
CA MET A 81 4.38 -7.96 0.54
C MET A 81 3.19 -8.79 0.08
N THR A 82 3.44 -10.02 -0.39
CA THR A 82 2.41 -10.93 -0.92
C THR A 82 1.24 -11.20 0.04
N PRO A 83 1.43 -11.37 1.37
CA PRO A 83 0.33 -11.55 2.30
C PRO A 83 -0.67 -10.39 2.35
N PHE A 84 -0.25 -9.19 1.95
CA PHE A 84 -1.08 -7.98 1.93
C PHE A 84 -1.54 -7.58 0.53
N ALA A 85 -1.27 -8.41 -0.47
CA ALA A 85 -1.61 -8.11 -1.86
C ALA A 85 -3.12 -7.96 -2.07
N ASP A 86 -3.93 -8.83 -1.47
CA ASP A 86 -5.39 -8.76 -1.61
C ASP A 86 -5.97 -7.49 -0.97
N LEU A 87 -5.46 -7.08 0.19
CA LEU A 87 -5.85 -5.82 0.81
C LEU A 87 -5.42 -4.63 -0.06
N THR A 88 -4.20 -4.65 -0.59
CA THR A 88 -3.71 -3.62 -1.51
C THR A 88 -4.61 -3.51 -2.74
N LYS A 89 -5.01 -4.63 -3.35
CA LYS A 89 -5.93 -4.66 -4.50
C LYS A 89 -7.28 -4.03 -4.18
N LYS A 90 -7.83 -4.30 -2.99
CA LYS A 90 -9.09 -3.70 -2.54
C LYS A 90 -8.97 -2.18 -2.39
N ILE A 91 -7.87 -1.71 -1.80
CA ILE A 91 -7.60 -0.27 -1.64
C ILE A 91 -7.43 0.40 -3.01
N VAL A 92 -6.64 -0.20 -3.91
CA VAL A 92 -6.42 0.28 -5.28
C VAL A 92 -7.74 0.41 -6.03
N LYS A 93 -8.58 -0.63 -6.01
CA LYS A 93 -9.90 -0.61 -6.68
C LYS A 93 -10.80 0.48 -6.13
N SER A 94 -10.85 0.64 -4.81
CA SER A 94 -11.66 1.67 -4.16
C SER A 94 -11.16 3.07 -4.49
N THR A 95 -9.85 3.28 -4.50
CA THR A 95 -9.23 4.55 -4.89
C THR A 95 -9.53 4.88 -6.35
N ARG A 96 -9.39 3.92 -7.25
CA ARG A 96 -9.70 4.07 -8.69
C ARG A 96 -11.16 4.43 -8.94
N LYS A 97 -12.06 3.83 -8.17
CA LYS A 97 -13.50 4.12 -8.25
C LYS A 97 -13.82 5.55 -7.85
N ILE A 98 -13.13 6.09 -6.84
CA ILE A 98 -13.35 7.46 -6.37
C ILE A 98 -12.70 8.47 -7.33
N ASN A 99 -11.46 8.24 -7.74
CA ASN A 99 -10.74 9.11 -8.67
C ASN A 99 -10.03 8.29 -9.76
N PRO A 100 -10.66 8.11 -10.93
CA PRO A 100 -10.06 7.37 -12.04
C PRO A 100 -8.79 7.98 -12.61
N LYS A 101 -8.52 9.26 -12.33
CA LYS A 101 -7.36 9.99 -12.86
C LYS A 101 -6.09 9.82 -12.03
N THR A 102 -6.21 9.33 -10.79
CA THR A 102 -5.04 9.08 -9.96
C THR A 102 -4.14 8.03 -10.62
N TYR A 103 -2.89 8.40 -10.88
CA TYR A 103 -1.88 7.47 -11.40
C TYR A 103 -1.36 6.59 -10.27
N MET A 104 -1.39 5.29 -10.44
CA MET A 104 -1.07 4.32 -9.40
C MET A 104 0.14 3.46 -9.79
N VAL A 105 1.11 3.42 -8.89
CA VAL A 105 2.33 2.60 -9.01
C VAL A 105 2.36 1.62 -7.86
N TRP A 106 2.72 0.37 -8.11
CA TRP A 106 2.85 -0.65 -7.07
C TRP A 106 4.25 -1.25 -7.09
N GLY A 107 4.95 -1.12 -5.96
CA GLY A 107 6.28 -1.69 -5.72
C GLY A 107 6.30 -2.62 -4.52
N GLY A 108 7.48 -3.09 -4.18
CA GLY A 108 7.70 -4.02 -3.08
C GLY A 108 7.81 -5.47 -3.54
N ILE A 109 7.73 -6.39 -2.61
CA ILE A 109 7.98 -7.82 -2.87
C ILE A 109 6.91 -8.41 -3.79
N HIS A 110 5.63 -8.10 -3.57
CA HIS A 110 4.56 -8.73 -4.35
C HIS A 110 4.69 -8.47 -5.87
N PRO A 111 4.82 -7.21 -6.35
CA PRO A 111 5.01 -6.97 -7.78
C PRO A 111 6.32 -7.54 -8.34
N SER A 112 7.34 -7.69 -7.50
CA SER A 112 8.62 -8.28 -7.92
C SER A 112 8.50 -9.78 -8.15
N VAL A 113 7.67 -10.48 -7.37
CA VAL A 113 7.45 -11.93 -7.49
C VAL A 113 6.32 -12.26 -8.46
N PHE A 114 5.25 -11.45 -8.46
CA PHE A 114 4.05 -11.64 -9.26
C PHE A 114 3.71 -10.40 -10.11
N PRO A 115 4.61 -9.99 -11.03
CA PRO A 115 4.42 -8.76 -11.81
C PRO A 115 3.17 -8.80 -12.69
N GLU A 116 2.84 -9.94 -13.27
CA GLU A 116 1.68 -10.12 -14.13
C GLU A 116 0.34 -9.99 -13.37
N ASP A 117 0.34 -10.34 -12.10
CA ASP A 117 -0.81 -10.14 -11.23
C ASP A 117 -0.97 -8.66 -10.85
N ALA A 118 0.09 -8.03 -10.39
CA ALA A 118 0.07 -6.66 -9.90
C ALA A 118 -0.30 -5.65 -10.99
N ILE A 119 0.26 -5.78 -12.20
CA ILE A 119 0.03 -4.83 -13.29
C ILE A 119 -1.44 -4.75 -13.75
N LYS A 120 -2.24 -5.75 -13.44
CA LYS A 120 -3.69 -5.73 -13.76
C LYS A 120 -4.47 -4.69 -12.97
N PHE A 121 -3.94 -4.22 -11.85
CA PHE A 121 -4.64 -3.34 -10.92
C PHE A 121 -4.15 -1.89 -10.97
N VAL A 122 -2.93 -1.65 -11.40
CA VAL A 122 -2.26 -0.34 -11.36
C VAL A 122 -1.76 0.07 -12.75
N ASP A 123 -1.32 1.33 -12.86
CA ASP A 123 -0.84 1.88 -14.13
C ASP A 123 0.62 1.51 -14.41
N ALA A 124 1.40 1.29 -13.34
CA ALA A 124 2.78 0.85 -13.44
C ALA A 124 3.18 0.02 -12.23
N ILE A 125 4.19 -0.82 -12.41
CA ILE A 125 4.81 -1.59 -11.32
C ILE A 125 6.30 -1.29 -11.23
N CYS A 126 6.84 -1.42 -10.03
CA CYS A 126 8.26 -1.35 -9.75
C CYS A 126 8.76 -2.75 -9.38
N VAL A 127 9.62 -3.33 -10.20
CA VAL A 127 10.14 -4.70 -10.01
C VAL A 127 11.61 -4.63 -9.60
N GLY A 128 11.95 -5.36 -8.54
CA GLY A 128 13.32 -5.38 -8.00
C GLY A 128 13.58 -4.28 -6.98
N GLU A 129 14.85 -4.05 -6.70
CA GLU A 129 15.33 -3.03 -5.77
C GLU A 129 15.70 -1.71 -6.46
#